data_b31f4782462a71ed250a264b57592793
#
_entry.id   b31f4782462a71ed250a264b57592793
#
_cell.length_a   1.000
_cell.length_b   1.000
_cell.length_c   1.000
_cell.angle_alpha   90.00
_cell.angle_beta   90.00
_cell.angle_gamma   90.00
#
_symmetry.space_group_name_H-M   'P 1'
#
loop_
_entity.id
_entity.type
_entity.pdbx_description
1 polymer ?
#
loop_
_entity_poly.entity_id
_entity_poly.type
_entity_poly.pdbx_seq_one_letter_code
_entity_poly.pdbx_strand_id
1 'polypeptide(L)'
;MEPDNLPPEVYFEILSGDREGEMFPITHKTVTIGRDTQCDLHLPDPYISRKHCQVVFRGDHFTVVDLGSLNKTRVKEKEYIQKNLKDGYVLTIGKTQLRFLWADAKAWLAEHGIAEGDSDTPAPEEESYE
;
A
#
# COMPACT_ATOMS: atom_id res chain seq x y z
N MET A 1 -17.87 4.61 -19.12
CA MET A 1 -16.85 3.60 -18.88
C MET A 1 -16.13 3.87 -17.57
N GLU A 2 -15.83 2.85 -16.86
CA GLU A 2 -15.15 2.96 -15.59
C GLU A 2 -13.69 2.68 -15.79
N PRO A 3 -12.88 3.68 -16.02
CA PRO A 3 -11.49 3.42 -16.35
C PRO A 3 -10.79 2.59 -15.29
N ASP A 4 -11.11 2.81 -14.02
CA ASP A 4 -10.39 2.13 -12.97
C ASP A 4 -11.13 0.96 -12.38
N ASN A 5 -12.45 0.96 -12.46
CA ASN A 5 -13.26 -0.12 -11.93
C ASN A 5 -12.83 -0.52 -10.52
N LEU A 6 -12.59 0.49 -9.69
CA LEU A 6 -12.12 0.27 -8.34
C LEU A 6 -13.25 -0.11 -7.41
N PRO A 7 -12.96 -0.97 -6.43
CA PRO A 7 -13.94 -1.19 -5.37
C PRO A 7 -14.13 0.08 -4.56
N PRO A 8 -15.33 0.30 -4.02
CA PRO A 8 -15.58 1.48 -3.21
C PRO A 8 -15.04 1.30 -1.79
N GLU A 9 -14.84 2.44 -1.11
CA GLU A 9 -14.55 2.48 0.32
C GLU A 9 -13.30 1.69 0.69
N VAL A 10 -12.23 1.97 -0.03
CA VAL A 10 -10.91 1.46 0.29
C VAL A 10 -10.08 2.63 0.76
N TYR A 11 -9.42 2.48 1.90
CA TYR A 11 -8.72 3.60 2.55
C TYR A 11 -7.38 3.18 3.10
N PHE A 12 -6.52 4.19 3.31
CA PHE A 12 -5.44 4.08 4.26
C PHE A 12 -5.78 4.93 5.47
N GLU A 13 -5.68 4.34 6.64
CA GLU A 13 -5.78 5.08 7.89
C GLU A 13 -4.37 5.42 8.33
N ILE A 14 -4.11 6.71 8.55
CA ILE A 14 -2.78 7.14 8.95
C ILE A 14 -2.67 7.00 10.46
N LEU A 15 -1.80 6.12 10.91
CA LEU A 15 -1.74 5.72 12.31
C LEU A 15 -0.76 6.54 13.13
N SER A 16 0.18 7.22 12.48
CA SER A 16 1.20 7.98 13.22
C SER A 16 1.73 9.09 12.33
N GLY A 17 2.50 10.00 12.93
CA GLY A 17 3.12 11.09 12.21
C GLY A 17 2.24 12.32 12.17
N ASP A 18 2.63 13.27 11.31
CA ASP A 18 1.96 14.57 11.27
C ASP A 18 0.50 14.49 10.85
N ARG A 19 0.15 13.45 10.11
CA ARG A 19 -1.21 13.31 9.60
C ARG A 19 -1.98 12.21 10.34
N GLU A 20 -1.54 11.87 11.53
CA GLU A 20 -2.19 10.81 12.30
C GLU A 20 -3.68 11.07 12.43
N GLY A 21 -4.47 10.02 12.22
CA GLY A 21 -5.92 10.10 12.32
C GLY A 21 -6.62 10.36 11.01
N GLU A 22 -5.89 10.74 9.97
CA GLU A 22 -6.53 10.99 8.68
C GLU A 22 -6.84 9.69 7.95
N MET A 23 -7.90 9.73 7.17
CA MET A 23 -8.29 8.62 6.31
C MET A 23 -8.07 9.06 4.87
N PHE A 24 -7.24 8.32 4.15
CA PHE A 24 -6.94 8.64 2.77
C PHE A 24 -7.69 7.66 1.87
N PRO A 25 -8.68 8.11 1.10
CA PRO A 25 -9.43 7.20 0.21
C PRO A 25 -8.60 6.86 -1.02
N ILE A 26 -8.65 5.59 -1.42
CA ILE A 26 -7.97 5.15 -2.63
C ILE A 26 -8.98 5.26 -3.76
N THR A 27 -8.77 6.26 -4.62
CA THR A 27 -9.72 6.57 -5.68
C THR A 27 -9.12 6.42 -7.07
N HIS A 28 -7.89 5.95 -7.15
CA HIS A 28 -7.23 5.74 -8.42
C HIS A 28 -6.56 4.39 -8.42
N LYS A 29 -6.37 3.85 -9.61
CA LYS A 29 -5.78 2.54 -9.80
C LYS A 29 -4.34 2.48 -9.29
N THR A 30 -3.64 3.60 -9.32
CA THR A 30 -2.28 3.70 -8.82
C THR A 30 -2.20 4.90 -7.90
N VAL A 31 -1.71 4.66 -6.69
CA VAL A 31 -1.53 5.71 -5.68
C VAL A 31 -0.06 5.73 -5.30
N THR A 32 0.59 6.85 -5.50
CA THR A 32 2.00 7.02 -5.15
C THR A 32 2.08 7.65 -3.77
N ILE A 33 2.92 7.06 -2.93
CA ILE A 33 3.10 7.51 -1.55
C ILE A 33 4.54 7.96 -1.37
N GLY A 34 4.73 9.14 -0.81
CA GLY A 34 6.08 9.62 -0.59
C GLY A 34 6.12 10.97 0.06
N ARG A 35 7.35 11.48 0.19
CA ARG A 35 7.61 12.78 0.82
C ARG A 35 7.40 13.95 -0.15
N ASP A 36 7.41 13.67 -1.44
CA ASP A 36 7.21 14.70 -2.46
C ASP A 36 5.76 15.15 -2.44
N THR A 37 5.54 16.45 -2.49
CA THR A 37 4.17 16.99 -2.52
C THR A 37 3.43 16.60 -3.77
N GLN A 38 4.12 16.10 -4.79
CA GLN A 38 3.48 15.62 -6.01
C GLN A 38 2.90 14.22 -5.84
N CYS A 39 3.21 13.53 -4.75
CA CYS A 39 2.65 12.21 -4.51
C CYS A 39 1.17 12.30 -4.20
N ASP A 40 0.43 11.25 -4.56
CA ASP A 40 -1.01 11.20 -4.25
C ASP A 40 -1.23 11.23 -2.74
N LEU A 41 -0.45 10.47 -2.01
CA LEU A 41 -0.46 10.53 -0.57
C LEU A 41 0.89 11.09 -0.11
N HIS A 42 0.87 12.35 0.25
CA HIS A 42 2.06 13.06 0.68
C HIS A 42 2.23 12.90 2.18
N LEU A 43 3.36 12.35 2.59
CA LEU A 43 3.67 12.16 4.01
C LEU A 43 4.97 12.92 4.31
N PRO A 44 4.90 13.94 5.16
CA PRO A 44 6.06 14.80 5.43
C PRO A 44 6.98 14.20 6.47
N ASP A 45 7.43 13.00 6.24
CA ASP A 45 8.31 12.26 7.15
C ASP A 45 9.70 12.24 6.52
N PRO A 46 10.73 12.77 7.18
CA PRO A 46 12.07 12.83 6.57
C PRO A 46 12.68 11.46 6.29
N TYR A 47 12.14 10.42 6.88
CA TYR A 47 12.62 9.07 6.62
C TYR A 47 11.92 8.41 5.43
N ILE A 48 11.00 9.13 4.80
CA ILE A 48 10.29 8.63 3.62
C ILE A 48 10.98 9.20 2.38
N SER A 49 11.23 8.34 1.40
CA SER A 49 11.80 8.77 0.14
C SER A 49 10.78 9.62 -0.62
N ARG A 50 11.27 10.45 -1.55
CA ARG A 50 10.38 11.33 -2.30
C ARG A 50 9.25 10.55 -2.95
N LYS A 51 9.57 9.48 -3.65
CA LYS A 51 8.59 8.53 -4.17
C LYS A 51 8.94 7.20 -3.55
N HIS A 52 8.24 6.86 -2.49
CA HIS A 52 8.64 5.74 -1.65
C HIS A 52 8.06 4.42 -2.15
N CYS A 53 6.77 4.41 -2.40
CA CYS A 53 6.11 3.21 -2.88
C CYS A 53 4.85 3.59 -3.62
N GLN A 54 4.28 2.60 -4.30
CA GLN A 54 3.00 2.75 -4.98
C GLN A 54 2.08 1.65 -4.52
N VAL A 55 0.78 1.96 -4.48
CA VAL A 55 -0.24 0.96 -4.27
C VAL A 55 -1.02 0.86 -5.55
N VAL A 56 -1.08 -0.33 -6.12
CA VAL A 56 -1.66 -0.56 -7.43
C VAL A 56 -2.79 -1.57 -7.31
N PHE A 57 -3.94 -1.22 -7.89
CA PHE A 57 -5.05 -2.16 -7.98
C PHE A 57 -4.86 -3.01 -9.22
N ARG A 58 -4.85 -4.33 -9.03
CA ARG A 58 -4.57 -5.25 -10.12
C ARG A 58 -5.79 -6.03 -10.57
N GLY A 59 -6.99 -5.48 -10.31
CA GLY A 59 -8.23 -6.09 -10.77
C GLY A 59 -8.92 -6.91 -9.71
N ASP A 60 -8.17 -7.60 -8.88
CA ASP A 60 -8.76 -8.41 -7.80
C ASP A 60 -8.06 -8.21 -6.47
N HIS A 61 -7.00 -7.40 -6.44
CA HIS A 61 -6.28 -7.16 -5.20
C HIS A 61 -5.46 -5.89 -5.34
N PHE A 62 -5.01 -5.37 -4.21
CA PHE A 62 -4.10 -4.23 -4.17
C PHE A 62 -2.72 -4.73 -3.81
N THR A 63 -1.72 -4.19 -4.47
CA THR A 63 -0.33 -4.55 -4.23
C THR A 63 0.45 -3.29 -3.92
N VAL A 64 1.25 -3.31 -2.86
CA VAL A 64 2.19 -2.22 -2.61
C VAL A 64 3.52 -2.59 -3.24
N VAL A 65 4.12 -1.64 -3.94
CA VAL A 65 5.38 -1.84 -4.66
C VAL A 65 6.36 -0.78 -4.19
N ASP A 66 7.51 -1.21 -3.68
CA ASP A 66 8.55 -0.28 -3.26
C ASP A 66 9.22 0.30 -4.50
N LEU A 67 9.46 1.60 -4.49
CA LEU A 67 10.03 2.29 -5.65
C LEU A 67 11.53 2.55 -5.47
N GLY A 68 12.23 1.62 -4.84
CA GLY A 68 13.66 1.80 -4.61
C GLY A 68 13.94 2.72 -3.45
N SER A 69 13.09 2.69 -2.44
CA SER A 69 13.20 3.62 -1.33
C SER A 69 14.45 3.33 -0.50
N LEU A 70 14.94 4.37 0.16
CA LEU A 70 16.12 4.23 1.00
C LEU A 70 15.83 3.37 2.23
N ASN A 71 14.70 3.59 2.87
CA ASN A 71 14.37 2.91 4.12
C ASN A 71 13.42 1.76 3.95
N LYS A 72 13.13 1.38 2.71
CA LYS A 72 12.32 0.22 2.39
C LYS A 72 10.87 0.39 2.79
N THR A 73 10.04 -0.51 2.32
CA THR A 73 8.62 -0.56 2.65
C THR A 73 8.38 -1.85 3.44
N ARG A 74 7.80 -1.71 4.61
CA ARG A 74 7.51 -2.86 5.45
C ARG A 74 6.01 -3.09 5.51
N VAL A 75 5.62 -4.35 5.44
CA VAL A 75 4.25 -4.75 5.63
C VAL A 75 4.26 -5.80 6.73
N LYS A 76 3.53 -5.54 7.82
CA LYS A 76 3.54 -6.41 8.98
C LYS A 76 4.97 -6.65 9.45
N GLU A 77 5.76 -5.57 9.41
CA GLU A 77 7.13 -5.53 9.93
C GLU A 77 8.15 -6.32 9.12
N LYS A 78 7.80 -6.75 7.92
CA LYS A 78 8.74 -7.40 7.02
C LYS A 78 8.90 -6.55 5.77
N GLU A 79 10.12 -6.49 5.25
CA GLU A 79 10.43 -5.68 4.07
C GLU A 79 10.01 -6.43 2.81
N TYR A 80 9.39 -5.70 1.88
CA TYR A 80 8.96 -6.28 0.61
C TYR A 80 9.33 -5.37 -0.53
N ILE A 81 9.65 -5.97 -1.67
CA ILE A 81 9.69 -5.25 -2.93
C ILE A 81 8.27 -5.05 -3.42
N GLN A 82 7.44 -6.07 -3.27
CA GLN A 82 6.02 -5.92 -3.48
C GLN A 82 5.28 -6.93 -2.61
N LYS A 83 4.06 -6.57 -2.26
CA LYS A 83 3.27 -7.38 -1.35
C LYS A 83 1.79 -7.10 -1.57
N ASN A 84 1.02 -8.16 -1.70
CA ASN A 84 -0.43 -8.01 -1.76
C ASN A 84 -0.96 -7.56 -0.42
N LEU A 85 -1.91 -6.64 -0.45
CA LEU A 85 -2.47 -6.05 0.74
C LEU A 85 -3.83 -6.67 1.04
N LYS A 86 -4.08 -6.90 2.31
CA LYS A 86 -5.37 -7.37 2.78
C LYS A 86 -5.87 -6.43 3.86
N ASP A 87 -7.18 -6.43 4.05
CA ASP A 87 -7.80 -5.56 5.04
C ASP A 87 -7.10 -5.70 6.38
N GLY A 88 -6.73 -4.58 6.96
CA GLY A 88 -6.11 -4.55 8.27
C GLY A 88 -4.59 -4.59 8.26
N TYR A 89 -3.97 -4.81 7.11
CA TYR A 89 -2.51 -4.84 7.06
C TYR A 89 -1.93 -3.46 7.36
N VAL A 90 -0.86 -3.44 8.14
CA VAL A 90 -0.18 -2.20 8.50
C VAL A 90 1.11 -2.09 7.71
N LEU A 91 1.25 -0.98 7.01
CA LEU A 91 2.47 -0.64 6.29
C LEU A 91 3.28 0.31 7.14
N THR A 92 4.59 0.11 7.17
CA THR A 92 5.49 1.06 7.80
C THR A 92 6.37 1.66 6.71
N ILE A 93 6.28 2.96 6.55
CA ILE A 93 6.99 3.72 5.54
C ILE A 93 7.72 4.83 6.26
N GLY A 94 9.06 4.76 6.29
CA GLY A 94 9.81 5.67 7.13
C GLY A 94 9.45 5.42 8.58
N LYS A 95 8.99 6.47 9.26
CA LYS A 95 8.50 6.33 10.63
C LYS A 95 6.99 6.49 10.70
N THR A 96 6.33 6.42 9.56
CA THR A 96 4.87 6.60 9.49
C THR A 96 4.23 5.24 9.25
N GLN A 97 3.15 4.99 9.97
CA GLN A 97 2.41 3.73 9.82
C GLN A 97 1.05 4.01 9.20
N LEU A 98 0.66 3.14 8.28
CA LEU A 98 -0.61 3.23 7.59
C LEU A 98 -1.31 1.89 7.71
N ARG A 99 -2.62 1.91 7.92
CA ARG A 99 -3.41 0.68 7.91
C ARG A 99 -4.25 0.63 6.65
N PHE A 100 -4.13 -0.46 5.90
CA PHE A 100 -4.92 -0.66 4.70
C PHE A 100 -6.29 -1.20 5.10
N LEU A 101 -7.35 -0.55 4.62
CA LEU A 101 -8.71 -0.90 5.00
C LEU A 101 -9.53 -1.19 3.75
N TRP A 102 -10.03 -2.41 3.66
CA TRP A 102 -10.92 -2.84 2.59
C TRP A 102 -11.89 -3.86 3.20
N ALA A 103 -12.84 -3.35 3.98
CA ALA A 103 -13.71 -4.20 4.78
C ALA A 103 -14.60 -5.11 3.92
N ASP A 104 -14.99 -4.62 2.74
CA ASP A 104 -15.92 -5.36 1.89
C ASP A 104 -15.21 -6.18 0.81
N ALA A 105 -13.94 -6.50 1.02
CA ALA A 105 -13.15 -7.18 -0.01
C ALA A 105 -13.79 -8.49 -0.45
N LYS A 106 -14.21 -9.31 0.50
CA LYS A 106 -14.78 -10.61 0.16
C LYS A 106 -16.05 -10.47 -0.65
N ALA A 107 -16.92 -9.53 -0.24
CA ALA A 107 -18.17 -9.33 -0.96
C ALA A 107 -17.92 -8.80 -2.36
N TRP A 108 -16.98 -7.87 -2.48
CA TRP A 108 -16.67 -7.30 -3.78
C TRP A 108 -16.11 -8.36 -4.73
N LEU A 109 -15.18 -9.17 -4.22
CA LEU A 109 -14.55 -10.22 -5.04
C LEU A 109 -15.57 -11.26 -5.46
N ALA A 110 -16.48 -11.62 -4.57
CA ALA A 110 -17.53 -12.59 -4.92
C ALA A 110 -18.42 -12.05 -6.02
N GLU A 111 -18.76 -10.76 -5.95
CA GLU A 111 -19.62 -10.17 -6.97
C GLU A 111 -18.96 -10.11 -8.34
N HIS A 112 -17.65 -10.04 -8.36
CA HIS A 112 -16.92 -9.92 -9.61
C HIS A 112 -16.35 -11.24 -10.08
N GLY A 113 -16.65 -12.33 -9.37
CA GLY A 113 -16.24 -13.66 -9.79
C GLY A 113 -14.73 -13.86 -9.80
N ILE A 114 -14.04 -13.23 -8.86
CA ILE A 114 -12.58 -13.27 -8.84
C ILE A 114 -12.10 -13.99 -7.61
N ALA A 115 -11.11 -14.86 -7.79
CA ALA A 115 -10.48 -15.56 -6.67
C ALA A 115 -9.23 -14.82 -6.24
N GLU A 116 -8.98 -14.77 -4.92
CA GLU A 116 -7.79 -14.15 -4.41
C GLU A 116 -6.56 -14.96 -4.79
N GLY A 117 -5.48 -14.27 -5.11
CA GLY A 117 -4.23 -14.90 -5.38
C GLY A 117 -3.13 -14.29 -4.54
N ASP A 118 -1.96 -14.89 -4.65
CA ASP A 118 -0.78 -14.38 -3.99
C ASP A 118 0.24 -13.97 -5.01
N SER A 119 0.91 -12.85 -4.75
CA SER A 119 2.00 -12.45 -5.63
C SER A 119 2.96 -11.59 -4.82
N ASP A 120 3.48 -12.18 -3.76
CA ASP A 120 4.37 -11.49 -2.85
C ASP A 120 5.80 -11.62 -3.31
N THR A 121 6.55 -10.54 -3.20
CA THR A 121 7.98 -10.55 -3.47
C THR A 121 8.66 -9.89 -2.29
N PRO A 122 9.18 -10.67 -1.35
CA PRO A 122 9.88 -10.07 -0.22
C PRO A 122 11.19 -9.44 -0.68
N ALA A 123 11.63 -8.45 0.06
CA ALA A 123 12.92 -7.84 -0.21
C ALA A 123 14.01 -8.85 0.09
N PRO A 124 15.15 -8.79 -0.62
CA PRO A 124 16.26 -9.67 -0.31
C PRO A 124 16.73 -9.49 1.13
N GLU A 125 17.03 -10.59 1.78
CA GLU A 125 17.56 -10.56 3.14
C GLU A 125 19.00 -10.97 3.14
N GLU A 126 19.75 -10.43 4.09
CA GLU A 126 21.18 -10.71 4.12
C GLU A 126 21.46 -12.18 4.23
N GLU A 127 20.73 -12.82 5.11
CA GLU A 127 21.00 -14.22 5.38
C GLU A 127 20.63 -15.09 4.21
N SER A 128 19.91 -14.60 3.27
CA SER A 128 19.53 -15.45 2.14
C SER A 128 20.66 -15.65 1.19
N TYR A 129 21.78 -15.04 1.44
CA TYR A 129 22.92 -15.19 0.56
C TYR A 129 23.87 -16.27 0.96
N GLU A 130 23.69 -16.81 2.09
CA GLU A 130 24.67 -17.76 2.51
C GLU A 130 24.69 -18.99 1.82
#